data_857448f9cd5c2d4a5276585f09435fd2
#
_entry.id   857448f9cd5c2d4a5276585f09435fd2
#
_cell.length_a   1.000
_cell.length_b   1.000
_cell.length_c   1.000
_cell.angle_alpha   90.00
_cell.angle_beta   90.00
_cell.angle_gamma   90.00
#
_symmetry.space_group_name_H-M   'P 1'
#
loop_
_entity.id
_entity.type
_entity.pdbx_description
1 polymer ?
#
loop_
_entity_poly.entity_id
_entity_poly.type
_entity_poly.pdbx_seq_one_letter_code
_entity_poly.pdbx_strand_id
1 'polypeptide(L)'
;MMLKFICNEPALLYGKMLVIADLHLGAERSIFGNSIELDFFRGVRERIFKLIEETGCDELVMLGDIKHDIPNMPFRERDKLGMLLGEINSRVKLSIVMGNHDGGIREIAKGIEVHGAAGMMRGNISLIHGHAWPSERMMKADWLVLAHNHPCIGLIDKLGYRNIEKAWIVGRLDAKKTSKKYAGFNRNLRFVVMPAFSELVGGIIFNAVKEKELLGPLFRNEMFKLDAAETFLLNGISLGMLKDLKQR
;
A
#
# COMPACT_ATOMS: atom_id res chain seq x y z
N MET A 1 14.20 -13.83 -5.93
CA MET A 1 14.47 -12.50 -5.31
C MET A 1 13.82 -12.46 -3.95
N MET A 2 14.46 -11.82 -2.97
CA MET A 2 13.93 -11.69 -1.61
C MET A 2 13.17 -10.37 -1.47
N LEU A 3 12.05 -10.40 -0.77
CA LEU A 3 11.24 -9.24 -0.41
C LEU A 3 11.78 -8.67 0.91
N LYS A 4 12.04 -7.36 0.98
CA LYS A 4 12.59 -6.67 2.14
C LYS A 4 11.72 -5.46 2.51
N PHE A 5 11.30 -5.37 3.76
CA PHE A 5 10.69 -4.16 4.32
C PHE A 5 11.79 -3.15 4.67
N ILE A 6 11.58 -1.89 4.34
CA ILE A 6 12.51 -0.82 4.71
C ILE A 6 12.22 -0.43 6.16
N CYS A 7 13.24 -0.47 7.00
CA CYS A 7 13.11 -0.18 8.43
C CYS A 7 12.60 1.25 8.66
N ASN A 8 11.59 1.40 9.53
CA ASN A 8 10.90 2.65 9.85
C ASN A 8 10.20 3.35 8.69
N GLU A 9 10.07 2.67 7.53
CA GLU A 9 9.39 3.22 6.36
C GLU A 9 8.32 2.28 5.85
N PRO A 10 7.11 2.77 5.47
CA PRO A 10 6.10 1.96 4.82
C PRO A 10 6.46 1.77 3.33
N ALA A 11 7.62 1.19 3.11
CA ALA A 11 8.21 0.94 1.81
C ALA A 11 8.79 -0.48 1.73
N LEU A 12 8.65 -1.12 0.58
CA LEU A 12 9.05 -2.48 0.31
C LEU A 12 10.02 -2.51 -0.86
N LEU A 13 11.10 -3.28 -0.73
CA LEU A 13 12.07 -3.50 -1.80
C LEU A 13 12.00 -4.95 -2.29
N TYR A 14 11.86 -5.16 -3.61
CA TYR A 14 11.94 -6.44 -4.28
C TYR A 14 13.00 -6.38 -5.38
N GLY A 15 14.17 -6.92 -5.09
CA GLY A 15 15.35 -6.73 -5.93
C GLY A 15 15.76 -5.26 -6.00
N LYS A 16 15.62 -4.63 -7.16
CA LYS A 16 15.88 -3.20 -7.40
C LYS A 16 14.59 -2.38 -7.58
N MET A 17 13.44 -2.96 -7.29
CA MET A 17 12.15 -2.29 -7.37
C MET A 17 11.69 -1.89 -5.96
N LEU A 18 11.55 -0.59 -5.72
CA LEU A 18 10.98 0.00 -4.52
C LEU A 18 9.46 0.17 -4.70
N VAL A 19 8.67 -0.17 -3.69
CA VAL A 19 7.20 -0.02 -3.71
C VAL A 19 6.76 0.81 -2.52
N ILE A 20 5.96 1.84 -2.77
CA ILE A 20 5.25 2.65 -1.78
C ILE A 20 3.77 2.73 -2.15
N ALA A 21 2.89 2.98 -1.19
CA ALA A 21 1.44 2.95 -1.41
C ALA A 21 0.73 4.03 -0.57
N ASP A 22 -0.47 4.43 -1.00
CA ASP A 22 -1.37 5.27 -0.20
C ASP A 22 -0.72 6.59 0.24
N LEU A 23 -0.23 7.38 -0.74
CA LEU A 23 0.41 8.67 -0.49
C LEU A 23 -0.61 9.73 -0.09
N HIS A 24 -1.81 9.69 -0.67
CA HIS A 24 -2.92 10.61 -0.44
C HIS A 24 -2.49 12.09 -0.46
N LEU A 25 -1.71 12.49 -1.46
CA LEU A 25 -1.33 13.88 -1.65
C LEU A 25 -2.57 14.76 -1.82
N GLY A 26 -2.66 15.84 -1.06
CA GLY A 26 -3.84 16.69 -0.94
C GLY A 26 -4.72 16.41 0.30
N ALA A 27 -4.42 15.36 1.10
CA ALA A 27 -5.17 15.06 2.32
C ALA A 27 -5.06 16.16 3.38
N GLU A 28 -3.94 16.90 3.41
CA GLU A 28 -3.72 18.01 4.32
C GLU A 28 -4.82 19.07 4.27
N ARG A 29 -5.36 19.32 3.07
CA ARG A 29 -6.44 20.29 2.90
C ARG A 29 -7.75 19.84 3.56
N SER A 30 -8.05 18.55 3.49
CA SER A 30 -9.25 17.99 4.14
C SER A 30 -9.17 18.02 5.66
N ILE A 31 -7.94 17.97 6.22
CA ILE A 31 -7.70 17.93 7.65
C ILE A 31 -7.55 19.35 8.25
N PHE A 32 -6.79 20.21 7.58
CA PHE A 32 -6.39 21.52 8.12
C PHE A 32 -7.09 22.71 7.43
N GLY A 33 -7.90 22.45 6.39
CA GLY A 33 -8.53 23.49 5.56
C GLY A 33 -7.52 24.24 4.71
N ASN A 34 -8.00 25.29 4.01
CA ASN A 34 -7.15 26.09 3.10
C ASN A 34 -6.28 27.12 3.83
N SER A 35 -6.37 27.20 5.17
CA SER A 35 -5.75 28.27 5.95
C SER A 35 -4.30 28.01 6.35
N ILE A 36 -3.83 26.77 6.24
CA ILE A 36 -2.45 26.38 6.57
C ILE A 36 -1.83 25.75 5.33
N GLU A 37 -0.97 26.48 4.66
CA GLU A 37 -0.16 25.97 3.55
C GLU A 37 1.00 25.14 4.12
N LEU A 38 0.68 23.92 4.58
CA LEU A 38 1.71 22.96 4.94
C LEU A 38 2.31 22.42 3.64
N ASP A 39 3.64 22.51 3.50
CA ASP A 39 4.34 21.98 2.32
C ASP A 39 4.50 20.44 2.42
N PHE A 40 3.36 19.78 2.46
CA PHE A 40 3.27 18.32 2.56
C PHE A 40 3.91 17.64 1.36
N PHE A 41 3.70 18.20 0.17
CA PHE A 41 4.34 17.74 -1.06
C PHE A 41 5.86 17.71 -0.94
N ARG A 42 6.45 18.73 -0.31
CA ARG A 42 7.89 18.81 -0.10
C ARG A 42 8.39 17.70 0.81
N GLY A 43 7.73 17.48 1.94
CA GLY A 43 8.11 16.40 2.88
C GLY A 43 8.02 15.02 2.24
N VAL A 44 6.93 14.73 1.51
CA VAL A 44 6.78 13.47 0.77
C VAL A 44 7.85 13.33 -0.31
N ARG A 45 8.12 14.41 -1.06
CA ARG A 45 9.17 14.44 -2.08
C ARG A 45 10.55 14.10 -1.50
N GLU A 46 10.96 14.80 -0.45
CA GLU A 46 12.25 14.60 0.21
C GLU A 46 12.40 13.16 0.73
N ARG A 47 11.34 12.62 1.32
CA ARG A 47 11.30 11.23 1.82
C ARG A 47 11.42 10.20 0.69
N ILE A 48 10.74 10.40 -0.44
CA ILE A 48 10.84 9.53 -1.62
C ILE A 48 12.26 9.55 -2.18
N PHE A 49 12.87 10.73 -2.34
CA PHE A 49 14.22 10.83 -2.89
C PHE A 49 15.27 10.21 -1.97
N LYS A 50 15.14 10.39 -0.66
CA LYS A 50 15.97 9.72 0.33
C LYS A 50 15.89 8.19 0.17
N LEU A 51 14.67 7.64 0.04
CA LEU A 51 14.48 6.21 -0.15
C LEU A 51 15.10 5.70 -1.47
N ILE A 52 14.97 6.43 -2.57
CA ILE A 52 15.59 6.09 -3.85
C ILE A 52 17.12 6.02 -3.69
N GLU A 53 17.70 7.01 -3.03
CA GLU A 53 19.14 7.11 -2.80
C GLU A 53 19.67 6.00 -1.88
N GLU A 54 19.02 5.78 -0.73
CA GLU A 54 19.41 4.75 0.24
C GLU A 54 19.24 3.32 -0.27
N THR A 55 18.22 3.06 -1.11
CA THR A 55 17.97 1.72 -1.66
C THR A 55 18.73 1.44 -2.95
N GLY A 56 19.12 2.48 -3.68
CA GLY A 56 19.71 2.38 -5.02
C GLY A 56 18.81 1.59 -5.97
N CYS A 57 17.49 1.82 -5.88
CA CYS A 57 16.51 1.16 -6.75
C CYS A 57 16.57 1.70 -8.18
N ASP A 58 16.22 0.85 -9.14
CA ASP A 58 16.13 1.21 -10.56
C ASP A 58 14.68 1.52 -10.99
N GLU A 59 13.69 1.02 -10.22
CA GLU A 59 12.27 1.24 -10.43
C GLU A 59 11.59 1.60 -9.12
N LEU A 60 10.73 2.63 -9.14
CA LEU A 60 9.76 2.94 -8.08
C LEU A 60 8.36 2.59 -8.57
N VAL A 61 7.60 1.85 -7.75
CA VAL A 61 6.19 1.59 -7.99
C VAL A 61 5.36 2.33 -6.94
N MET A 62 4.44 3.18 -7.39
CA MET A 62 3.38 3.75 -6.56
C MET A 62 2.14 2.88 -6.66
N LEU A 63 1.78 2.24 -5.55
CA LEU A 63 0.74 1.20 -5.49
C LEU A 63 -0.62 1.78 -5.08
N GLY A 64 -1.08 2.75 -5.83
CA GLY A 64 -2.41 3.37 -5.71
C GLY A 64 -2.56 4.42 -4.62
N ASP A 65 -3.67 5.14 -4.73
CA ASP A 65 -4.07 6.25 -3.88
C ASP A 65 -2.97 7.31 -3.72
N ILE A 66 -2.43 7.74 -4.88
CA ILE A 66 -1.39 8.79 -4.96
C ILE A 66 -1.98 10.12 -4.55
N LYS A 67 -3.17 10.47 -5.08
CA LYS A 67 -3.92 11.67 -4.72
C LYS A 67 -5.06 11.36 -3.75
N HIS A 68 -5.45 12.35 -2.96
CA HIS A 68 -6.55 12.20 -1.99
C HIS A 68 -7.91 12.50 -2.57
N ASP A 69 -8.03 13.57 -3.35
CA ASP A 69 -9.32 14.06 -3.85
C ASP A 69 -9.96 13.18 -4.92
N ILE A 70 -11.27 12.94 -4.76
CA ILE A 70 -12.15 12.25 -5.71
C ILE A 70 -13.28 13.21 -6.08
N PRO A 71 -13.62 13.38 -7.37
CA PRO A 71 -12.93 12.85 -8.55
C PRO A 71 -11.74 13.69 -9.00
N ASN A 72 -11.72 15.00 -8.66
CA ASN A 72 -10.78 15.96 -9.22
C ASN A 72 -9.94 16.65 -8.14
N MET A 73 -8.63 16.60 -8.34
CA MET A 73 -7.65 17.41 -7.61
C MET A 73 -7.66 18.84 -8.17
N PRO A 74 -7.52 19.90 -7.34
CA PRO A 74 -7.38 21.27 -7.80
C PRO A 74 -6.23 21.43 -8.78
N PHE A 75 -6.37 22.36 -9.74
CA PHE A 75 -5.43 22.56 -10.84
C PHE A 75 -3.99 22.77 -10.34
N ARG A 76 -3.79 23.66 -9.34
CA ARG A 76 -2.46 23.95 -8.76
C ARG A 76 -1.79 22.71 -8.16
N GLU A 77 -2.55 21.86 -7.48
CA GLU A 77 -2.03 20.62 -6.88
C GLU A 77 -1.78 19.54 -7.95
N ARG A 78 -2.63 19.51 -8.99
CA ARG A 78 -2.43 18.66 -10.15
C ARG A 78 -1.10 18.95 -10.86
N ASP A 79 -0.75 20.23 -11.01
CA ASP A 79 0.53 20.64 -11.59
C ASP A 79 1.71 20.26 -10.68
N LYS A 80 1.60 20.49 -9.36
CA LYS A 80 2.61 20.06 -8.38
C LYS A 80 2.82 18.54 -8.44
N LEU A 81 1.74 17.76 -8.51
CA LEU A 81 1.81 16.31 -8.65
C LEU A 81 2.49 15.90 -9.95
N GLY A 82 2.13 16.53 -11.07
CA GLY A 82 2.77 16.27 -12.37
C GLY A 82 4.28 16.55 -12.34
N MET A 83 4.69 17.64 -11.71
CA MET A 83 6.10 17.98 -11.53
C MET A 83 6.83 16.93 -10.66
N LEU A 84 6.25 16.52 -9.54
CA LEU A 84 6.80 15.47 -8.67
C LEU A 84 6.98 14.16 -9.41
N LEU A 85 5.94 13.68 -10.11
CA LEU A 85 6.00 12.44 -10.88
C LEU A 85 7.05 12.50 -11.99
N GLY A 86 7.14 13.63 -12.70
CA GLY A 86 8.16 13.88 -13.72
C GLY A 86 9.59 13.86 -13.15
N GLU A 87 9.80 14.51 -12.00
CA GLU A 87 11.09 14.56 -11.33
C GLU A 87 11.52 13.16 -10.85
N ILE A 88 10.62 12.38 -10.28
CA ILE A 88 10.90 10.99 -9.89
C ILE A 88 11.26 10.15 -11.13
N ASN A 89 10.46 10.24 -12.21
CA ASN A 89 10.68 9.46 -13.42
C ASN A 89 11.95 9.84 -14.18
N SER A 90 12.51 11.03 -13.92
CA SER A 90 13.82 11.42 -14.46
C SER A 90 15.01 10.77 -13.75
N ARG A 91 14.81 10.25 -12.52
CA ARG A 91 15.87 9.63 -11.71
C ARG A 91 15.81 8.11 -11.73
N VAL A 92 14.60 7.53 -11.63
CA VAL A 92 14.34 6.10 -11.65
C VAL A 92 13.11 5.83 -12.48
N LYS A 93 12.99 4.65 -13.07
CA LYS A 93 11.76 4.27 -13.76
C LYS A 93 10.57 4.33 -12.78
N LEU A 94 9.56 5.15 -13.08
CA LEU A 94 8.34 5.21 -12.30
C LEU A 94 7.23 4.38 -12.95
N SER A 95 6.57 3.54 -12.15
CA SER A 95 5.37 2.81 -12.54
C SER A 95 4.25 3.07 -11.53
N ILE A 96 3.02 3.18 -11.99
CA ILE A 96 1.84 3.45 -11.16
C ILE A 96 0.85 2.31 -11.33
N VAL A 97 0.30 1.80 -10.22
CA VAL A 97 -0.90 0.97 -10.20
C VAL A 97 -2.02 1.82 -9.62
N MET A 98 -3.12 1.99 -10.37
CA MET A 98 -4.21 2.89 -9.96
C MET A 98 -4.93 2.38 -8.72
N GLY A 99 -5.10 3.27 -7.72
CA GLY A 99 -6.02 3.13 -6.61
C GLY A 99 -7.42 3.67 -6.93
N ASN A 100 -8.32 3.61 -5.95
CA ASN A 100 -9.69 4.12 -6.13
C ASN A 100 -9.75 5.67 -6.10
N HIS A 101 -8.74 6.34 -5.52
CA HIS A 101 -8.62 7.79 -5.55
C HIS A 101 -7.96 8.32 -6.84
N ASP A 102 -7.36 7.48 -7.68
CA ASP A 102 -6.51 7.89 -8.79
C ASP A 102 -7.25 8.15 -10.11
N GLY A 103 -8.56 8.42 -10.05
CA GLY A 103 -9.30 8.89 -11.24
C GLY A 103 -8.60 10.08 -11.91
N GLY A 104 -8.36 10.03 -13.24
CA GLY A 104 -7.67 11.08 -14.00
C GLY A 104 -6.14 11.10 -13.86
N ILE A 105 -5.51 10.17 -13.11
CA ILE A 105 -4.05 10.15 -12.91
C ILE A 105 -3.27 10.01 -14.22
N ARG A 106 -3.82 9.33 -15.23
CA ARG A 106 -3.18 9.15 -16.56
C ARG A 106 -2.93 10.48 -17.28
N GLU A 107 -3.77 11.47 -17.04
CA GLU A 107 -3.63 12.79 -17.64
C GLU A 107 -2.50 13.60 -16.98
N ILE A 108 -2.20 13.28 -15.71
CA ILE A 108 -1.14 13.91 -14.92
C ILE A 108 0.19 13.19 -15.16
N ALA A 109 0.19 11.85 -15.14
CA ALA A 109 1.35 10.98 -15.27
C ALA A 109 1.79 10.76 -16.73
N LYS A 110 1.98 11.86 -17.47
CA LYS A 110 2.39 11.78 -18.89
C LYS A 110 3.76 11.14 -19.03
N GLY A 111 3.87 10.15 -19.92
CA GLY A 111 5.12 9.41 -20.17
C GLY A 111 5.51 8.41 -19.09
N ILE A 112 4.63 8.15 -18.10
CA ILE A 112 4.82 7.18 -17.02
C ILE A 112 3.95 5.95 -17.28
N GLU A 113 4.47 4.76 -16.97
CA GLU A 113 3.73 3.50 -17.08
C GLU A 113 2.61 3.45 -16.03
N VAL A 114 1.33 3.47 -16.45
CA VAL A 114 0.18 3.44 -15.55
C VAL A 114 -0.67 2.19 -15.80
N HIS A 115 -0.69 1.30 -14.81
CA HIS A 115 -1.51 0.09 -14.78
C HIS A 115 -2.88 0.35 -14.16
N GLY A 116 -3.90 -0.37 -14.65
CA GLY A 116 -5.25 -0.30 -14.08
C GLY A 116 -5.38 -1.01 -12.74
N ALA A 117 -6.58 -0.97 -12.16
CA ALA A 117 -6.91 -1.53 -10.85
C ALA A 117 -6.68 -3.06 -10.73
N ALA A 118 -6.64 -3.78 -11.86
CA ALA A 118 -6.35 -5.22 -11.89
C ALA A 118 -4.89 -5.57 -11.53
N GLY A 119 -4.03 -4.56 -11.42
CA GLY A 119 -2.65 -4.70 -10.95
C GLY A 119 -1.59 -4.87 -12.04
N MET A 120 -0.35 -4.98 -11.60
CA MET A 120 0.81 -5.26 -12.43
C MET A 120 1.64 -6.42 -11.86
N MET A 121 2.47 -7.02 -12.70
CA MET A 121 3.36 -8.11 -12.32
C MET A 121 4.80 -7.81 -12.75
N ARG A 122 5.74 -8.06 -11.85
CA ARG A 122 7.19 -7.99 -12.12
C ARG A 122 7.86 -9.29 -11.61
N GLY A 123 8.34 -10.12 -12.52
CA GLY A 123 8.83 -11.46 -12.16
C GLY A 123 7.74 -12.25 -11.41
N ASN A 124 8.05 -12.71 -10.21
CA ASN A 124 7.15 -13.51 -9.36
C ASN A 124 6.41 -12.71 -8.28
N ILE A 125 6.35 -11.38 -8.40
CA ILE A 125 5.57 -10.53 -7.51
C ILE A 125 4.44 -9.85 -8.28
N SER A 126 3.26 -9.88 -7.70
CA SER A 126 2.07 -9.18 -8.17
C SER A 126 1.77 -8.01 -7.24
N LEU A 127 1.49 -6.86 -7.82
CA LEU A 127 1.22 -5.60 -7.16
C LEU A 127 -0.19 -5.14 -7.53
N ILE A 128 -1.07 -5.01 -6.54
CA ILE A 128 -2.43 -4.50 -6.69
C ILE A 128 -2.70 -3.45 -5.61
N HIS A 129 -3.52 -2.45 -5.89
CA HIS A 129 -3.92 -1.56 -4.80
C HIS A 129 -4.82 -2.29 -3.78
N GLY A 130 -5.80 -3.07 -4.23
CA GLY A 130 -6.63 -3.90 -3.33
C GLY A 130 -8.13 -3.60 -3.40
N HIS A 131 -8.55 -2.46 -3.96
CA HIS A 131 -9.95 -2.06 -4.07
C HIS A 131 -10.73 -2.83 -5.17
N ALA A 132 -10.03 -3.48 -6.09
CA ALA A 132 -10.60 -4.22 -7.21
C ALA A 132 -10.10 -5.67 -7.25
N TRP A 133 -10.79 -6.51 -8.02
CA TRP A 133 -10.35 -7.88 -8.25
C TRP A 133 -9.04 -7.92 -9.03
N PRO A 134 -8.00 -8.65 -8.57
CA PRO A 134 -6.82 -8.92 -9.38
C PRO A 134 -7.18 -9.76 -10.61
N SER A 135 -6.40 -9.62 -11.69
CA SER A 135 -6.52 -10.53 -12.81
C SER A 135 -6.04 -11.94 -12.43
N GLU A 136 -6.47 -12.98 -13.15
CA GLU A 136 -6.04 -14.36 -12.90
C GLU A 136 -4.51 -14.53 -12.94
N ARG A 137 -3.85 -13.77 -13.80
CA ARG A 137 -2.39 -13.78 -13.91
C ARG A 137 -1.71 -13.37 -12.59
N MET A 138 -2.28 -12.37 -11.89
CA MET A 138 -1.72 -11.89 -10.61
C MET A 138 -1.71 -12.99 -9.56
N MET A 139 -2.69 -13.89 -9.59
CA MET A 139 -2.80 -14.98 -8.62
C MET A 139 -1.84 -16.15 -8.85
N LYS A 140 -1.03 -16.10 -9.90
CA LYS A 140 0.00 -17.11 -10.21
C LYS A 140 1.39 -16.79 -9.65
N ALA A 141 1.57 -15.59 -9.09
CA ALA A 141 2.82 -15.14 -8.49
C ALA A 141 3.17 -15.90 -7.19
N ASP A 142 4.38 -15.69 -6.68
CA ASP A 142 4.78 -16.16 -5.35
C ASP A 142 4.37 -15.17 -4.26
N TRP A 143 4.27 -13.88 -4.62
CA TRP A 143 3.88 -12.80 -3.74
C TRP A 143 2.78 -11.94 -4.35
N LEU A 144 1.76 -11.65 -3.55
CA LEU A 144 0.72 -10.66 -3.81
C LEU A 144 0.86 -9.52 -2.80
N VAL A 145 1.31 -8.38 -3.25
CA VAL A 145 1.40 -7.16 -2.44
C VAL A 145 0.18 -6.30 -2.70
N LEU A 146 -0.46 -5.87 -1.63
CA LEU A 146 -1.64 -5.02 -1.68
C LEU A 146 -1.60 -3.93 -0.59
N ALA A 147 -2.38 -2.88 -0.79
CA ALA A 147 -2.49 -1.68 0.04
C ALA A 147 -3.96 -1.41 0.41
N HIS A 148 -4.45 -0.14 0.32
CA HIS A 148 -5.85 0.26 0.43
C HIS A 148 -6.45 0.21 1.84
N ASN A 149 -6.06 -0.76 2.67
CA ASN A 149 -6.60 -0.91 4.01
C ASN A 149 -5.78 -0.19 5.09
N HIS A 150 -4.61 0.35 4.73
CA HIS A 150 -3.71 1.05 5.65
C HIS A 150 -3.55 0.33 6.99
N PRO A 151 -3.03 -0.91 7.02
CA PRO A 151 -3.06 -1.73 8.22
C PRO A 151 -2.35 -1.07 9.40
N CYS A 152 -3.07 -1.03 10.52
CA CYS A 152 -2.58 -0.63 11.82
C CYS A 152 -2.87 -1.72 12.86
N ILE A 153 -2.14 -1.68 13.97
CA ILE A 153 -2.36 -2.51 15.15
C ILE A 153 -2.61 -1.62 16.36
N GLY A 154 -3.69 -1.90 17.10
CA GLY A 154 -3.96 -1.28 18.38
C GLY A 154 -3.24 -2.07 19.48
N LEU A 155 -2.32 -1.43 20.17
CA LEU A 155 -1.61 -1.97 21.33
C LEU A 155 -2.16 -1.29 22.58
N ILE A 156 -2.45 -2.08 23.64
CA ILE A 156 -2.88 -1.57 24.93
C ILE A 156 -1.77 -1.82 25.93
N ASP A 157 -1.28 -0.79 26.57
CA ASP A 157 -0.29 -0.90 27.61
C ASP A 157 -0.87 -1.39 28.96
N LYS A 158 -0.04 -1.62 29.95
CA LYS A 158 -0.45 -2.07 31.28
C LYS A 158 -1.32 -1.07 32.05
N LEU A 159 -1.33 0.19 31.63
CA LEU A 159 -2.12 1.27 32.21
C LEU A 159 -3.44 1.49 31.47
N GLY A 160 -3.69 0.73 30.38
CA GLY A 160 -4.90 0.82 29.57
C GLY A 160 -4.83 1.86 28.44
N TYR A 161 -3.69 2.52 28.24
CA TYR A 161 -3.53 3.46 27.12
C TYR A 161 -3.41 2.68 25.81
N ARG A 162 -4.19 3.14 24.82
CA ARG A 162 -4.19 2.57 23.48
C ARG A 162 -3.25 3.36 22.57
N ASN A 163 -2.25 2.66 22.02
CA ASN A 163 -1.39 3.15 20.95
C ASN A 163 -1.74 2.47 19.64
N ILE A 164 -1.75 3.20 18.53
CA ILE A 164 -2.06 2.69 17.20
C ILE A 164 -0.82 2.84 16.34
N GLU A 165 -0.28 1.71 15.89
CA GLU A 165 0.95 1.64 15.11
C GLU A 165 0.69 1.09 13.71
N LYS A 166 1.33 1.68 12.69
CA LYS A 166 1.35 1.11 11.33
C LYS A 166 2.02 -0.26 11.34
N ALA A 167 1.45 -1.20 10.59
CA ALA A 167 1.96 -2.56 10.57
C ALA A 167 1.90 -3.20 9.18
N TRP A 168 2.82 -4.10 8.92
CA TRP A 168 2.81 -5.03 7.81
C TRP A 168 2.03 -6.28 8.23
N ILE A 169 1.14 -6.77 7.35
CA ILE A 169 0.42 -8.02 7.56
C ILE A 169 0.85 -9.00 6.48
N VAL A 170 1.43 -10.11 6.87
CA VAL A 170 2.04 -11.09 5.94
C VAL A 170 1.46 -12.46 6.18
N GLY A 171 0.96 -13.11 5.12
CA GLY A 171 0.32 -14.42 5.31
C GLY A 171 0.13 -15.21 4.02
N ARG A 172 -0.81 -16.14 4.06
CA ARG A 172 -1.19 -17.01 2.95
C ARG A 172 -2.67 -16.90 2.66
N LEU A 173 -3.05 -17.18 1.41
CA LEU A 173 -4.45 -17.23 1.03
C LEU A 173 -5.12 -18.51 1.54
N ASP A 174 -6.43 -18.42 1.76
CA ASP A 174 -7.27 -19.60 1.98
C ASP A 174 -7.50 -20.32 0.64
N ALA A 175 -6.91 -21.51 0.50
CA ALA A 175 -6.96 -22.24 -0.75
C ALA A 175 -8.38 -22.64 -1.17
N LYS A 176 -9.26 -22.97 -0.20
CA LYS A 176 -10.63 -23.39 -0.47
C LYS A 176 -11.49 -22.22 -0.96
N LYS A 177 -11.35 -21.05 -0.32
CA LYS A 177 -12.10 -19.85 -0.69
C LYS A 177 -11.57 -19.25 -2.00
N THR A 178 -10.24 -19.17 -2.15
CA THR A 178 -9.58 -18.60 -3.33
C THR A 178 -9.85 -19.41 -4.59
N SER A 179 -9.82 -20.75 -4.51
CA SER A 179 -10.05 -21.60 -5.69
C SER A 179 -11.46 -21.51 -6.27
N LYS A 180 -12.44 -21.01 -5.51
CA LYS A 180 -13.79 -20.77 -6.03
C LYS A 180 -13.84 -19.74 -7.16
N LYS A 181 -12.92 -18.76 -7.13
CA LYS A 181 -12.82 -17.71 -8.15
C LYS A 181 -11.60 -17.91 -9.05
N TYR A 182 -10.49 -18.35 -8.50
CA TYR A 182 -9.21 -18.49 -9.19
C TYR A 182 -8.74 -19.94 -9.16
N ALA A 183 -9.32 -20.78 -10.03
CA ALA A 183 -9.07 -22.23 -10.04
C ALA A 183 -7.57 -22.57 -10.21
N GLY A 184 -6.83 -21.79 -11.00
CA GLY A 184 -5.42 -21.99 -11.31
C GLY A 184 -4.45 -21.12 -10.51
N PHE A 185 -4.82 -20.62 -9.31
CA PHE A 185 -3.93 -19.81 -8.51
C PHE A 185 -2.77 -20.61 -7.90
N ASN A 186 -1.65 -19.96 -7.63
CA ASN A 186 -0.52 -20.57 -6.94
C ASN A 186 -0.87 -20.80 -5.47
N ARG A 187 -1.01 -22.07 -5.06
CA ARG A 187 -1.36 -22.43 -3.67
C ARG A 187 -0.30 -22.02 -2.62
N ASN A 188 0.92 -21.74 -3.07
CA ASN A 188 2.00 -21.22 -2.23
C ASN A 188 2.06 -19.69 -2.19
N LEU A 189 1.16 -19.01 -2.93
CA LEU A 189 1.07 -17.55 -2.97
C LEU A 189 0.97 -16.99 -1.55
N ARG A 190 1.91 -16.11 -1.21
CA ARG A 190 1.91 -15.33 0.03
C ARG A 190 1.40 -13.92 -0.26
N PHE A 191 0.78 -13.29 0.71
CA PHE A 191 0.36 -11.90 0.59
C PHE A 191 1.11 -11.00 1.57
N VAL A 192 1.20 -9.73 1.21
CA VAL A 192 1.63 -8.62 2.08
C VAL A 192 0.62 -7.51 1.96
N VAL A 193 0.04 -7.05 3.08
CA VAL A 193 -0.71 -5.79 3.14
C VAL A 193 0.22 -4.69 3.60
N MET A 194 0.38 -3.66 2.77
CA MET A 194 1.29 -2.54 3.03
C MET A 194 0.62 -1.48 3.91
N PRO A 195 1.31 -0.92 4.90
CA PRO A 195 0.87 0.30 5.58
C PRO A 195 0.96 1.51 4.65
N ALA A 196 0.12 2.52 4.90
CA ALA A 196 0.09 3.75 4.11
C ALA A 196 1.40 4.54 4.24
N PHE A 197 1.90 5.05 3.10
CA PHE A 197 3.06 5.93 3.08
C PHE A 197 2.76 7.30 3.70
N SER A 198 1.54 7.79 3.51
CA SER A 198 1.06 9.03 4.13
C SER A 198 1.08 8.96 5.66
N GLU A 199 1.49 10.06 6.30
CA GLU A 199 1.36 10.22 7.76
C GLU A 199 0.00 10.86 8.16
N LEU A 200 -0.75 11.34 7.18
CA LEU A 200 -2.01 12.06 7.42
C LEU A 200 -3.25 11.19 7.39
N VAL A 201 -3.19 10.05 6.73
CA VAL A 201 -4.36 9.17 6.63
C VAL A 201 -4.37 8.16 7.76
N GLY A 202 -5.52 7.96 8.34
CA GLY A 202 -5.74 6.90 9.31
C GLY A 202 -5.64 5.51 8.68
N GLY A 203 -5.62 4.48 9.53
CA GLY A 203 -5.60 3.09 9.09
C GLY A 203 -6.66 2.25 9.79
N ILE A 204 -6.93 1.07 9.26
CA ILE A 204 -7.83 0.10 9.87
C ILE A 204 -7.04 -0.70 10.91
N ILE A 205 -7.59 -0.83 12.10
CA ILE A 205 -6.95 -1.58 13.21
C ILE A 205 -7.27 -3.06 13.03
N PHE A 206 -6.37 -3.81 12.39
CA PHE A 206 -6.56 -5.19 11.95
C PHE A 206 -6.85 -6.17 13.09
N ASN A 207 -6.33 -5.94 14.28
CA ASN A 207 -6.61 -6.76 15.46
C ASN A 207 -7.93 -6.40 16.18
N ALA A 208 -8.70 -5.43 15.66
CA ALA A 208 -10.00 -5.03 16.22
C ALA A 208 -11.18 -5.29 15.27
N VAL A 209 -10.96 -5.72 14.04
CA VAL A 209 -11.99 -5.94 13.02
C VAL A 209 -11.99 -7.38 12.51
N LYS A 210 -13.11 -7.80 11.91
CA LYS A 210 -13.21 -9.08 11.19
C LYS A 210 -12.76 -8.89 9.74
N GLU A 211 -12.23 -9.95 9.11
CA GLU A 211 -11.75 -9.91 7.73
C GLU A 211 -12.78 -9.32 6.75
N LYS A 212 -14.04 -9.73 6.85
CA LYS A 212 -15.13 -9.24 5.98
C LYS A 212 -15.45 -7.74 6.12
N GLU A 213 -14.99 -7.11 7.19
CA GLU A 213 -15.17 -5.67 7.44
C GLU A 213 -14.08 -4.84 6.78
N LEU A 214 -12.98 -5.49 6.35
CA LEU A 214 -11.90 -4.88 5.60
C LEU A 214 -12.34 -4.54 4.17
N LEU A 215 -11.64 -3.57 3.58
CA LEU A 215 -11.95 -3.05 2.26
C LEU A 215 -11.44 -3.98 1.15
N GLY A 216 -12.14 -3.93 0.02
CA GLY A 216 -11.78 -4.65 -1.18
C GLY A 216 -12.32 -6.08 -1.27
N PRO A 217 -12.39 -6.60 -2.51
CA PRO A 217 -13.12 -7.84 -2.77
C PRO A 217 -12.45 -9.09 -2.21
N LEU A 218 -11.13 -9.13 -2.11
CA LEU A 218 -10.40 -10.29 -1.56
C LEU A 218 -10.72 -10.47 -0.06
N PHE A 219 -10.71 -9.37 0.71
CA PHE A 219 -11.04 -9.40 2.14
C PHE A 219 -12.52 -9.70 2.38
N ARG A 220 -13.42 -9.01 1.67
CA ARG A 220 -14.88 -9.23 1.82
C ARG A 220 -15.32 -10.66 1.50
N ASN A 221 -14.54 -11.37 0.68
CA ASN A 221 -14.75 -12.79 0.38
C ASN A 221 -13.86 -13.70 1.25
N GLU A 222 -13.23 -13.15 2.29
CA GLU A 222 -12.41 -13.87 3.27
C GLU A 222 -11.41 -14.84 2.61
N MET A 223 -10.72 -14.37 1.57
CA MET A 223 -9.74 -15.18 0.81
C MET A 223 -8.37 -15.27 1.48
N PHE A 224 -8.16 -14.59 2.59
CA PHE A 224 -6.92 -14.64 3.35
C PHE A 224 -7.05 -15.55 4.59
N LYS A 225 -5.97 -16.16 5.02
CA LYS A 225 -5.85 -16.77 6.33
C LYS A 225 -5.39 -15.71 7.34
N LEU A 226 -6.22 -14.70 7.55
CA LEU A 226 -5.82 -13.49 8.26
C LEU A 226 -5.41 -13.76 9.71
N ASP A 227 -6.12 -14.65 10.42
CA ASP A 227 -5.80 -15.03 11.79
C ASP A 227 -4.41 -15.66 11.94
N ALA A 228 -3.91 -16.33 10.91
CA ALA A 228 -2.58 -16.93 10.84
C ALA A 228 -1.55 -16.04 10.14
N ALA A 229 -1.88 -14.78 9.86
CA ALA A 229 -0.95 -13.83 9.29
C ALA A 229 0.02 -13.31 10.36
N GLU A 230 1.29 -13.19 9.99
CA GLU A 230 2.34 -12.58 10.80
C GLU A 230 2.22 -11.04 10.72
N THR A 231 2.47 -10.39 11.82
CA THR A 231 2.37 -8.93 11.96
C THR A 231 3.73 -8.36 12.34
N PHE A 232 4.16 -7.32 11.61
CA PHE A 232 5.42 -6.64 11.87
C PHE A 232 5.19 -5.12 11.98
N LEU A 233 5.82 -4.47 12.94
CA LEU A 233 5.90 -3.01 13.01
C LEU A 233 6.89 -2.48 11.96
N LEU A 234 6.84 -1.17 11.66
CA LEU A 234 7.75 -0.55 10.69
C LEU A 234 9.23 -0.66 11.10
N ASN A 235 9.52 -0.70 12.38
CA ASN A 235 10.88 -0.90 12.91
C ASN A 235 11.39 -2.35 12.82
N GLY A 236 10.60 -3.27 12.24
CA GLY A 236 10.96 -4.67 12.04
C GLY A 236 10.62 -5.61 13.21
N ILE A 237 10.05 -5.09 14.31
CA ILE A 237 9.62 -5.94 15.43
C ILE A 237 8.46 -6.82 14.98
N SER A 238 8.63 -8.15 15.14
CA SER A 238 7.54 -9.11 14.96
C SER A 238 6.64 -9.13 16.19
N LEU A 239 5.34 -8.95 15.97
CA LEU A 239 4.31 -9.05 17.00
C LEU A 239 3.68 -10.45 17.06
N GLY A 240 4.13 -11.39 16.21
CA GLY A 240 3.55 -12.72 16.11
C GLY A 240 2.31 -12.77 15.21
N MET A 241 1.43 -13.73 15.44
CA MET A 241 0.24 -13.93 14.60
C MET A 241 -0.87 -12.95 14.98
N LEU A 242 -1.60 -12.47 13.98
CA LEU A 242 -2.68 -11.49 14.18
C LEU A 242 -3.75 -11.96 15.15
N LYS A 243 -4.10 -13.28 15.17
CA LYS A 243 -5.06 -13.85 16.14
C LYS A 243 -4.65 -13.63 17.60
N ASP A 244 -3.33 -13.64 17.87
CA ASP A 244 -2.80 -13.52 19.24
C ASP A 244 -2.79 -12.07 19.72
N LEU A 245 -2.97 -11.11 18.80
CA LEU A 245 -3.08 -9.68 19.06
C LEU A 245 -4.52 -9.18 19.20
N LYS A 246 -5.52 -10.04 18.93
CA LYS A 246 -6.93 -9.66 19.04
C LYS A 246 -7.25 -9.26 20.48
N GLN A 247 -7.79 -8.06 20.62
CA GLN A 247 -8.30 -7.56 21.89
C GLN A 247 -9.59 -8.32 22.22
N ARG A 248 -9.65 -8.88 23.42
CA ARG A 248 -10.84 -9.55 23.97
C ARG A 248 -11.92 -8.55 24.40
#